data_15ddc44163cec3c00785a86e58bc0be7
#
_entry.id   15ddc44163cec3c00785a86e58bc0be7
#
_cell.length_a   1.000
_cell.length_b   1.000
_cell.length_c   1.000
_cell.angle_alpha   90.00
_cell.angle_beta   90.00
_cell.angle_gamma   90.00
#
_symmetry.space_group_name_H-M   'P 1'
#
loop_
_entity.id
_entity.type
_entity.pdbx_description
1 polymer ?
#
loop_
_entity_poly.entity_id
_entity_poly.type
_entity_poly.pdbx_seq_one_letter_code
_entity_poly.pdbx_strand_id
1 'polypeptide(L)'
;MKNENVNVTKLEDGLTVVTQNADFNKVFIGAWIKTGLINESDEENGLSHFLEHMVFKGTQTRSALQLSDYIEKLGGECNAYTSIEETVVHTSLLQDYWKYGVDFLADVIQNSVFPEEEIERERAVIMQEIAMYENDPTSEMFRFYMENAYKGDPISRSILGPQENISSFTQDDLRNYFNKWYTPENIVISACGNINHDEFVDYVRASFKKGFRETKFYTQKENSFKNIKAKKQNIFSQSQFIIGTKGITMMDSDKDKMTYTILANILDGGMSCRLFQEIREKHGLAYQVSLITHTMVENGFIGVHASLEERNIDKAIQLSKNVLSSVKENISDDELMKAKNSVTYGLSSKHDSCSSLATSNGIRALFGLDFKTFEETKELIYSITKDDVYNIANKYIPNEDSDDYCVTIMTPWDKTNEERN
;
A
#
# COMPACT_ATOMS: atom_id res chain seq x y z
N MET A 1 -30.37 11.48 1.01
CA MET A 1 -29.64 10.19 1.01
C MET A 1 -28.57 10.33 -0.07
N LYS A 2 -27.28 10.32 0.30
CA LYS A 2 -26.18 10.28 -0.68
C LYS A 2 -26.39 9.00 -1.49
N ASN A 3 -26.36 9.10 -2.83
CA ASN A 3 -26.51 7.94 -3.70
C ASN A 3 -25.18 7.16 -3.62
N GLU A 4 -25.11 6.11 -2.81
CA GLU A 4 -23.89 5.36 -2.51
C GLU A 4 -23.58 4.30 -3.58
N ASN A 5 -24.28 4.30 -4.71
CA ASN A 5 -24.09 3.31 -5.74
C ASN A 5 -22.77 3.53 -6.49
N VAL A 6 -21.90 2.57 -6.38
CA VAL A 6 -20.74 2.43 -7.26
C VAL A 6 -21.21 1.85 -8.58
N ASN A 7 -20.90 2.53 -9.69
CA ASN A 7 -21.21 2.06 -11.03
C ASN A 7 -19.93 1.56 -11.70
N VAL A 8 -20.02 0.43 -12.39
CA VAL A 8 -18.89 -0.21 -13.07
C VAL A 8 -19.26 -0.51 -14.50
N THR A 9 -18.42 -0.07 -15.44
CA THR A 9 -18.53 -0.42 -16.87
C THR A 9 -17.19 -0.95 -17.35
N LYS A 10 -17.21 -2.14 -17.94
CA LYS A 10 -16.06 -2.69 -18.68
C LYS A 10 -16.24 -2.35 -20.17
N LEU A 11 -15.27 -1.65 -20.75
CA LEU A 11 -15.27 -1.28 -22.15
C LEU A 11 -14.90 -2.49 -23.02
N GLU A 12 -15.20 -2.42 -24.35
CA GLU A 12 -14.92 -3.51 -25.30
C GLU A 12 -13.44 -3.89 -25.39
N ASP A 13 -12.59 -2.93 -25.12
CA ASP A 13 -11.14 -3.04 -25.14
C ASP A 13 -10.56 -3.55 -23.81
N GLY A 14 -11.39 -3.85 -22.83
CA GLY A 14 -10.99 -4.39 -21.53
C GLY A 14 -10.81 -3.33 -20.41
N LEU A 15 -10.71 -2.04 -20.74
CA LEU A 15 -10.61 -0.96 -19.75
C LEU A 15 -11.84 -0.96 -18.83
N THR A 16 -11.61 -0.96 -17.53
CA THR A 16 -12.69 -0.89 -16.55
C THR A 16 -12.84 0.54 -16.03
N VAL A 17 -14.06 1.05 -16.04
CA VAL A 17 -14.41 2.39 -15.54
C VAL A 17 -15.31 2.24 -14.32
N VAL A 18 -14.91 2.86 -13.22
CA VAL A 18 -15.66 2.86 -11.96
C VAL A 18 -15.97 4.29 -11.55
N THR A 19 -17.21 4.58 -11.20
CA THR A 19 -17.58 5.89 -10.65
C THR A 19 -18.40 5.75 -9.38
N GLN A 20 -18.17 6.67 -8.45
CA GLN A 20 -19.06 6.87 -7.32
C GLN A 20 -19.53 8.31 -7.30
N ASN A 21 -20.84 8.50 -7.52
CA ASN A 21 -21.44 9.84 -7.42
C ASN A 21 -21.56 10.23 -5.93
N ALA A 22 -20.91 11.31 -5.57
CA ALA A 22 -20.97 11.88 -4.23
C ALA A 22 -20.93 13.42 -4.30
N ASP A 23 -21.61 14.07 -3.37
CA ASP A 23 -21.74 15.53 -3.32
C ASP A 23 -20.47 16.20 -2.76
N PHE A 24 -19.45 16.23 -3.60
CA PHE A 24 -18.19 16.93 -3.33
C PHE A 24 -18.02 18.09 -4.35
N ASN A 25 -17.40 19.17 -3.91
CA ASN A 25 -17.00 20.27 -4.81
C ASN A 25 -15.75 19.93 -5.64
N LYS A 26 -15.09 18.81 -5.32
CA LYS A 26 -13.93 18.27 -6.01
C LYS A 26 -14.25 16.95 -6.67
N VAL A 27 -13.48 16.63 -7.68
CA VAL A 27 -13.43 15.30 -8.28
C VAL A 27 -12.03 14.74 -8.10
N PHE A 28 -11.95 13.46 -7.72
CA PHE A 28 -10.73 12.68 -7.75
C PHE A 28 -10.86 11.62 -8.84
N ILE A 29 -9.88 11.55 -9.72
CA ILE A 29 -9.83 10.60 -10.84
C ILE A 29 -8.46 9.95 -10.82
N GLY A 30 -8.41 8.63 -10.86
CA GLY A 30 -7.15 7.91 -10.95
C GLY A 30 -7.22 6.76 -11.93
N ALA A 31 -6.05 6.35 -12.38
CA ALA A 31 -5.83 5.13 -13.16
C ALA A 31 -5.00 4.17 -12.31
N TRP A 32 -5.58 3.04 -11.98
CA TRP A 32 -4.94 1.94 -11.25
C TRP A 32 -4.44 0.93 -12.26
N ILE A 33 -3.15 0.78 -12.36
CA ILE A 33 -2.47 -0.15 -13.26
C ILE A 33 -2.05 -1.38 -12.45
N LYS A 34 -2.44 -2.58 -12.88
CA LYS A 34 -2.13 -3.85 -12.20
C LYS A 34 -0.69 -4.26 -12.46
N THR A 35 0.24 -3.43 -12.04
CA THR A 35 1.68 -3.70 -12.06
C THR A 35 2.37 -2.96 -10.93
N GLY A 36 3.31 -3.63 -10.29
CA GLY A 36 4.13 -3.13 -9.21
C GLY A 36 5.31 -4.07 -8.99
N LEU A 37 5.90 -4.01 -7.81
CA LEU A 37 7.08 -4.79 -7.43
C LEU A 37 6.99 -6.28 -7.78
N ILE A 38 5.84 -6.93 -7.52
CA ILE A 38 5.68 -8.37 -7.75
C ILE A 38 5.74 -8.78 -9.22
N ASN A 39 5.53 -7.85 -10.14
CA ASN A 39 5.49 -8.09 -11.58
C ASN A 39 6.86 -7.94 -12.25
N GLU A 40 7.85 -7.47 -11.51
CA GLU A 40 9.21 -7.26 -11.98
C GLU A 40 10.03 -8.56 -11.87
N SER A 41 10.87 -8.86 -12.87
CA SER A 41 11.97 -9.81 -12.70
C SER A 41 13.07 -9.20 -11.80
N ASP A 42 14.10 -9.96 -11.47
CA ASP A 42 15.23 -9.41 -10.71
C ASP A 42 15.96 -8.31 -11.50
N GLU A 43 16.04 -8.42 -12.83
CA GLU A 43 16.63 -7.43 -13.72
C GLU A 43 15.70 -6.23 -13.95
N GLU A 44 14.37 -6.41 -13.86
CA GLU A 44 13.35 -5.35 -13.99
C GLU A 44 13.11 -4.61 -12.67
N ASN A 45 13.67 -5.06 -11.54
CA ASN A 45 13.35 -4.48 -10.22
C ASN A 45 13.72 -3.00 -10.14
N GLY A 46 12.70 -2.18 -9.92
CA GLY A 46 12.74 -0.71 -9.89
C GLY A 46 12.10 -0.04 -11.12
N LEU A 47 11.73 -0.79 -12.18
CA LEU A 47 11.12 -0.21 -13.38
C LEU A 47 9.73 0.39 -13.12
N SER A 48 8.90 -0.22 -12.27
CA SER A 48 7.58 0.35 -11.94
C SER A 48 7.72 1.73 -11.30
N HIS A 49 8.65 1.85 -10.34
CA HIS A 49 8.92 3.11 -9.66
C HIS A 49 9.58 4.14 -10.59
N PHE A 50 10.54 3.71 -11.42
CA PHE A 50 11.14 4.60 -12.39
C PHE A 50 10.10 5.14 -13.40
N LEU A 51 9.18 4.29 -13.86
CA LEU A 51 8.08 4.73 -14.73
C LEU A 51 7.14 5.71 -14.06
N GLU A 52 6.86 5.54 -12.77
CA GLU A 52 6.08 6.49 -11.97
C GLU A 52 6.66 7.91 -12.08
N HIS A 53 8.00 8.08 -11.93
CA HIS A 53 8.67 9.35 -12.14
C HIS A 53 8.57 9.83 -13.60
N MET A 54 8.72 8.91 -14.54
CA MET A 54 8.86 9.25 -15.95
C MET A 54 7.54 9.59 -16.66
N VAL A 55 6.37 9.16 -16.16
CA VAL A 55 5.08 9.47 -16.81
C VAL A 55 4.75 10.96 -16.80
N PHE A 56 5.38 11.76 -15.94
CA PHE A 56 5.24 13.23 -15.88
C PHE A 56 6.29 13.99 -16.70
N LYS A 57 7.26 13.28 -17.32
CA LYS A 57 8.44 13.91 -17.98
C LYS A 57 8.27 14.15 -19.46
N GLY A 58 7.06 14.03 -19.97
CA GLY A 58 6.66 14.39 -21.32
C GLY A 58 5.90 13.31 -22.04
N THR A 59 5.01 13.77 -22.92
CA THR A 59 4.22 12.95 -23.83
C THR A 59 4.50 13.35 -25.28
N GLN A 60 3.87 12.68 -26.23
CA GLN A 60 3.93 13.08 -27.65
C GLN A 60 3.35 14.48 -27.89
N THR A 61 2.51 14.99 -26.99
CA THR A 61 1.76 16.25 -27.17
C THR A 61 2.16 17.36 -26.21
N ARG A 62 2.78 17.03 -25.07
CA ARG A 62 3.11 17.97 -23.98
C ARG A 62 4.51 17.71 -23.43
N SER A 63 5.27 18.77 -23.19
CA SER A 63 6.49 18.70 -22.39
C SER A 63 6.16 18.49 -20.90
N ALA A 64 7.17 18.16 -20.06
CA ALA A 64 7.00 18.01 -18.61
C ALA A 64 6.37 19.28 -17.97
N LEU A 65 6.88 20.48 -18.31
CA LEU A 65 6.31 21.74 -17.81
C LEU A 65 4.86 21.92 -18.26
N GLN A 66 4.52 21.59 -19.51
CA GLN A 66 3.15 21.68 -20.00
C GLN A 66 2.19 20.71 -19.32
N LEU A 67 2.67 19.53 -18.93
CA LEU A 67 1.89 18.56 -18.16
C LEU A 67 1.54 19.11 -16.77
N SER A 68 2.52 19.65 -16.04
CA SER A 68 2.29 20.25 -14.74
C SER A 68 1.36 21.45 -14.83
N ASP A 69 1.65 22.40 -15.76
CA ASP A 69 0.83 23.61 -15.97
C ASP A 69 -0.62 23.26 -16.38
N TYR A 70 -0.83 22.16 -17.09
CA TYR A 70 -2.16 21.74 -17.56
C TYR A 70 -3.14 21.49 -16.40
N ILE A 71 -2.68 20.97 -15.29
CA ILE A 71 -3.48 20.70 -14.07
C ILE A 71 -3.39 21.88 -13.09
N GLU A 72 -2.19 22.41 -12.85
CA GLU A 72 -1.96 23.47 -11.85
C GLU A 72 -2.70 24.75 -12.13
N LYS A 73 -2.80 25.18 -13.39
CA LYS A 73 -3.57 26.38 -13.80
C LYS A 73 -5.07 26.28 -13.52
N LEU A 74 -5.60 25.08 -13.33
CA LEU A 74 -6.98 24.82 -12.93
C LEU A 74 -7.14 24.76 -11.40
N GLY A 75 -6.06 24.99 -10.65
CA GLY A 75 -6.02 24.86 -9.19
C GLY A 75 -6.07 23.40 -8.73
N GLY A 76 -5.74 22.46 -9.61
CA GLY A 76 -5.69 21.03 -9.34
C GLY A 76 -4.31 20.52 -8.97
N GLU A 77 -4.25 19.27 -8.64
CA GLU A 77 -3.03 18.51 -8.35
C GLU A 77 -3.02 17.19 -9.10
N CYS A 78 -1.84 16.71 -9.46
CA CYS A 78 -1.62 15.37 -9.99
C CYS A 78 -0.46 14.72 -9.25
N ASN A 79 -0.55 13.40 -9.07
CA ASN A 79 0.52 12.62 -8.44
C ASN A 79 0.44 11.16 -8.89
N ALA A 80 1.46 10.38 -8.53
CA ALA A 80 1.47 8.94 -8.73
C ALA A 80 2.10 8.25 -7.51
N TYR A 81 1.90 6.94 -7.40
CA TYR A 81 2.63 6.10 -6.46
C TYR A 81 2.75 4.67 -7.00
N THR A 82 3.79 3.99 -6.57
CA THR A 82 4.03 2.57 -6.83
C THR A 82 3.91 1.77 -5.54
N SER A 83 3.17 0.66 -5.62
CA SER A 83 2.98 -0.29 -4.53
C SER A 83 3.60 -1.64 -4.89
N ILE A 84 3.39 -2.63 -4.03
CA ILE A 84 3.81 -4.01 -4.28
C ILE A 84 3.04 -4.59 -5.49
N GLU A 85 1.75 -4.27 -5.63
CA GLU A 85 0.84 -4.95 -6.58
C GLU A 85 0.23 -4.02 -7.63
N GLU A 86 0.31 -2.69 -7.43
CA GLU A 86 -0.24 -1.71 -8.38
C GLU A 86 0.62 -0.44 -8.47
N THR A 87 0.49 0.24 -9.61
CA THR A 87 0.95 1.62 -9.82
C THR A 87 -0.26 2.49 -10.10
N VAL A 88 -0.31 3.67 -9.52
CA VAL A 88 -1.46 4.57 -9.65
C VAL A 88 -1.01 5.95 -10.10
N VAL A 89 -1.70 6.49 -11.10
CA VAL A 89 -1.58 7.90 -11.51
C VAL A 89 -2.92 8.57 -11.29
N HIS A 90 -2.95 9.72 -10.63
CA HIS A 90 -4.21 10.36 -10.27
C HIS A 90 -4.18 11.88 -10.37
N THR A 91 -5.38 12.47 -10.43
CA THR A 91 -5.62 13.91 -10.39
C THR A 91 -6.73 14.24 -9.40
N SER A 92 -6.63 15.44 -8.79
CA SER A 92 -7.69 16.03 -7.97
C SER A 92 -7.97 17.44 -8.48
N LEU A 93 -9.20 17.72 -8.83
CA LEU A 93 -9.62 18.94 -9.50
C LEU A 93 -10.93 19.47 -8.91
N LEU A 94 -11.27 20.75 -9.20
CA LEU A 94 -12.64 21.21 -9.02
C LEU A 94 -13.57 20.43 -9.96
N GLN A 95 -14.81 20.21 -9.51
CA GLN A 95 -15.81 19.39 -10.20
C GLN A 95 -15.99 19.75 -11.68
N ASP A 96 -16.02 21.03 -12.02
CA ASP A 96 -16.25 21.50 -13.38
C ASP A 96 -15.11 21.13 -14.36
N TYR A 97 -13.95 20.74 -13.83
CA TYR A 97 -12.76 20.45 -14.63
C TYR A 97 -12.46 18.95 -14.77
N TRP A 98 -13.39 18.06 -14.44
CA TRP A 98 -13.14 16.62 -14.47
C TRP A 98 -12.66 16.09 -15.83
N LYS A 99 -13.11 16.70 -16.95
CA LYS A 99 -12.69 16.33 -18.31
C LYS A 99 -11.18 16.53 -18.51
N TYR A 100 -10.61 17.59 -17.94
CA TYR A 100 -9.17 17.85 -17.99
C TYR A 100 -8.38 16.79 -17.24
N GLY A 101 -8.92 16.24 -16.14
CA GLY A 101 -8.31 15.13 -15.42
C GLY A 101 -8.27 13.84 -16.25
N VAL A 102 -9.37 13.53 -16.95
CA VAL A 102 -9.40 12.38 -17.88
C VAL A 102 -8.44 12.57 -19.05
N ASP A 103 -8.40 13.75 -19.67
CA ASP A 103 -7.47 14.06 -20.77
C ASP A 103 -6.00 13.95 -20.33
N PHE A 104 -5.69 14.43 -19.12
CA PHE A 104 -4.35 14.31 -18.55
C PHE A 104 -3.96 12.83 -18.37
N LEU A 105 -4.80 12.04 -17.71
CA LEU A 105 -4.55 10.61 -17.48
C LEU A 105 -4.43 9.85 -18.80
N ALA A 106 -5.30 10.12 -19.76
CA ALA A 106 -5.25 9.50 -21.07
C ALA A 106 -3.94 9.82 -21.80
N ASP A 107 -3.42 11.05 -21.68
CA ASP A 107 -2.18 11.44 -22.32
C ASP A 107 -0.95 10.78 -21.69
N VAL A 108 -0.83 10.83 -20.35
CA VAL A 108 0.34 10.25 -19.66
C VAL A 108 0.35 8.71 -19.73
N ILE A 109 -0.81 8.06 -19.75
CA ILE A 109 -0.90 6.60 -19.81
C ILE A 109 -0.73 6.04 -21.23
N GLN A 110 -1.02 6.80 -22.27
CA GLN A 110 -0.95 6.31 -23.63
C GLN A 110 0.24 6.87 -24.42
N ASN A 111 0.69 8.08 -24.11
CA ASN A 111 1.55 8.88 -24.98
C ASN A 111 2.90 9.27 -24.37
N SER A 112 3.26 8.79 -23.17
CA SER A 112 4.58 9.06 -22.55
C SER A 112 5.71 8.62 -23.45
N VAL A 113 6.75 9.46 -23.56
CA VAL A 113 7.85 9.29 -24.55
C VAL A 113 9.22 9.00 -23.91
N PHE A 114 9.38 9.22 -22.61
CA PHE A 114 10.59 8.95 -21.82
C PHE A 114 11.86 9.53 -22.46
N PRO A 115 12.02 10.87 -22.51
CA PRO A 115 13.20 11.48 -23.12
C PRO A 115 14.48 11.08 -22.36
N GLU A 116 15.57 10.75 -23.09
CA GLU A 116 16.84 10.30 -22.49
C GLU A 116 17.39 11.32 -21.47
N GLU A 117 17.30 12.62 -21.77
CA GLU A 117 17.73 13.68 -20.86
C GLU A 117 16.96 13.69 -19.56
N GLU A 118 15.64 13.40 -19.60
CA GLU A 118 14.81 13.30 -18.39
C GLU A 118 15.08 11.99 -17.63
N ILE A 119 15.40 10.89 -18.34
CA ILE A 119 15.81 9.63 -17.70
C ILE A 119 17.05 9.86 -16.84
N GLU A 120 18.06 10.57 -17.37
CA GLU A 120 19.29 10.84 -16.59
C GLU A 120 19.03 11.77 -15.40
N ARG A 121 18.14 12.75 -15.54
CA ARG A 121 17.74 13.61 -14.42
C ARG A 121 17.01 12.82 -13.34
N GLU A 122 16.01 12.02 -13.70
CA GLU A 122 15.23 11.23 -12.74
C GLU A 122 16.04 10.09 -12.14
N ARG A 123 16.96 9.48 -12.88
CA ARG A 123 17.92 8.52 -12.32
C ARG A 123 18.67 9.12 -11.13
N ALA A 124 19.16 10.35 -11.25
CA ALA A 124 19.85 11.03 -10.16
C ALA A 124 18.91 11.31 -8.97
N VAL A 125 17.64 11.65 -9.22
CA VAL A 125 16.62 11.84 -8.18
C VAL A 125 16.32 10.54 -7.45
N ILE A 126 16.09 9.44 -8.18
CA ILE A 126 15.80 8.11 -7.62
C ILE A 126 16.99 7.61 -6.78
N MET A 127 18.23 7.84 -7.24
CA MET A 127 19.42 7.48 -6.45
C MET A 127 19.51 8.25 -5.13
N GLN A 128 19.08 9.52 -5.11
CA GLN A 128 18.99 10.30 -3.87
C GLN A 128 17.86 9.78 -2.98
N GLU A 129 16.75 9.38 -3.56
CA GLU A 129 15.64 8.80 -2.82
C GLU A 129 16.04 7.45 -2.19
N ILE A 130 16.71 6.57 -2.90
CA ILE A 130 17.28 5.32 -2.35
C ILE A 130 18.16 5.65 -1.14
N ALA A 131 19.09 6.60 -1.29
CA ALA A 131 19.97 7.01 -0.19
C ALA A 131 19.19 7.60 0.99
N MET A 132 18.10 8.31 0.76
CA MET A 132 17.22 8.83 1.81
C MET A 132 16.58 7.70 2.60
N TYR A 133 16.02 6.69 1.94
CA TYR A 133 15.41 5.53 2.59
C TYR A 133 16.44 4.65 3.32
N GLU A 134 17.63 4.46 2.76
CA GLU A 134 18.74 3.75 3.41
C GLU A 134 19.23 4.44 4.69
N ASN A 135 19.08 5.76 4.78
CA ASN A 135 19.43 6.57 5.95
C ASN A 135 18.27 6.76 6.95
N ASP A 136 17.06 6.29 6.64
CA ASP A 136 15.94 6.29 7.59
C ASP A 136 15.88 4.98 8.37
N PRO A 137 16.05 5.02 9.72
CA PRO A 137 16.09 3.81 10.54
C PRO A 137 14.86 2.93 10.42
N THR A 138 13.68 3.53 10.28
CA THR A 138 12.40 2.82 10.23
C THR A 138 12.23 2.13 8.87
N SER A 139 12.51 2.82 7.79
CA SER A 139 12.47 2.28 6.44
C SER A 139 13.44 1.12 6.26
N GLU A 140 14.66 1.27 6.77
CA GLU A 140 15.69 0.23 6.72
C GLU A 140 15.31 -1.00 7.57
N MET A 141 14.66 -0.79 8.74
CA MET A 141 14.11 -1.87 9.53
C MET A 141 13.02 -2.64 8.80
N PHE A 142 12.10 -1.92 8.14
CA PHE A 142 11.04 -2.51 7.31
C PHE A 142 11.62 -3.29 6.14
N ARG A 143 12.58 -2.72 5.41
CA ARG A 143 13.27 -3.40 4.31
C ARG A 143 13.90 -4.71 4.80
N PHE A 144 14.65 -4.67 5.89
CA PHE A 144 15.28 -5.84 6.49
C PHE A 144 14.26 -6.91 6.94
N TYR A 145 13.10 -6.47 7.46
CA TYR A 145 12.01 -7.38 7.79
C TYR A 145 11.45 -8.06 6.54
N MET A 146 11.11 -7.30 5.50
CA MET A 146 10.55 -7.84 4.26
C MET A 146 11.51 -8.82 3.55
N GLU A 147 12.81 -8.50 3.52
CA GLU A 147 13.87 -9.39 2.99
C GLU A 147 13.89 -10.76 3.67
N ASN A 148 13.60 -10.82 4.96
CA ASN A 148 13.59 -12.05 5.73
C ASN A 148 12.22 -12.73 5.74
N ALA A 149 11.16 -11.98 5.97
CA ALA A 149 9.79 -12.49 6.05
C ALA A 149 9.31 -13.09 4.72
N TYR A 150 9.78 -12.57 3.59
CA TYR A 150 9.42 -13.03 2.25
C TYR A 150 10.63 -13.52 1.44
N LYS A 151 11.64 -14.03 2.11
CA LYS A 151 12.89 -14.45 1.47
C LYS A 151 12.67 -15.39 0.29
N GLY A 152 13.13 -14.97 -0.88
CA GLY A 152 13.00 -15.72 -2.14
C GLY A 152 11.69 -15.48 -2.90
N ASP A 153 10.90 -14.52 -2.46
CA ASP A 153 9.71 -14.03 -3.16
C ASP A 153 9.96 -12.59 -3.63
N PRO A 154 9.37 -12.14 -4.77
CA PRO A 154 9.46 -10.75 -5.21
C PRO A 154 9.08 -9.71 -4.15
N ILE A 155 8.15 -10.02 -3.24
CA ILE A 155 7.75 -9.15 -2.13
C ILE A 155 8.93 -8.75 -1.23
N SER A 156 9.98 -9.57 -1.16
CA SER A 156 11.17 -9.29 -0.35
C SER A 156 12.05 -8.17 -0.88
N ARG A 157 11.83 -7.72 -2.11
CA ARG A 157 12.66 -6.72 -2.78
C ARG A 157 12.23 -5.30 -2.42
N SER A 158 13.09 -4.32 -2.70
CA SER A 158 12.74 -2.90 -2.62
C SER A 158 11.90 -2.47 -3.82
N ILE A 159 10.86 -1.68 -3.59
CA ILE A 159 10.08 -1.03 -4.67
C ILE A 159 10.95 -0.06 -5.48
N LEU A 160 11.91 0.59 -4.82
CA LEU A 160 12.84 1.52 -5.47
C LEU A 160 13.83 0.82 -6.42
N GLY A 161 13.99 -0.49 -6.30
CA GLY A 161 15.01 -1.26 -7.01
C GLY A 161 16.41 -1.11 -6.41
N PRO A 162 17.36 -1.99 -6.78
CA PRO A 162 18.76 -1.86 -6.41
C PRO A 162 19.45 -0.79 -7.28
N GLN A 163 20.46 -0.12 -6.74
CA GLN A 163 21.20 0.96 -7.43
C GLN A 163 21.80 0.49 -8.76
N GLU A 164 22.22 -0.77 -8.86
CA GLU A 164 22.75 -1.38 -10.08
C GLU A 164 21.73 -1.36 -11.21
N ASN A 165 20.49 -1.77 -10.94
CA ASN A 165 19.41 -1.76 -11.93
C ASN A 165 19.08 -0.32 -12.34
N ILE A 166 18.85 0.56 -11.36
CA ILE A 166 18.52 1.97 -11.62
C ILE A 166 19.59 2.63 -12.50
N SER A 167 20.88 2.31 -12.27
CA SER A 167 21.99 2.84 -13.05
C SER A 167 22.00 2.34 -14.49
N SER A 168 21.44 1.16 -14.78
CA SER A 168 21.51 0.49 -16.08
C SER A 168 20.31 0.70 -16.98
N PHE A 169 19.13 1.08 -16.44
CA PHE A 169 17.90 1.19 -17.23
C PHE A 169 18.01 2.18 -18.38
N THR A 170 17.55 1.76 -19.53
CA THR A 170 17.53 2.54 -20.77
C THR A 170 16.12 3.00 -21.13
N GLN A 171 16.00 3.88 -22.12
CA GLN A 171 14.70 4.27 -22.68
C GLN A 171 13.91 3.05 -23.20
N ASP A 172 14.60 2.10 -23.81
CA ASP A 172 13.96 0.90 -24.36
C ASP A 172 13.42 -0.01 -23.24
N ASP A 173 14.10 -0.14 -22.10
CA ASP A 173 13.62 -0.90 -20.95
C ASP A 173 12.33 -0.28 -20.41
N LEU A 174 12.32 1.03 -20.17
CA LEU A 174 11.13 1.77 -19.73
C LEU A 174 9.97 1.63 -20.73
N ARG A 175 10.26 1.78 -22.04
CA ARG A 175 9.24 1.66 -23.10
C ARG A 175 8.68 0.24 -23.19
N ASN A 176 9.54 -0.78 -23.07
CA ASN A 176 9.12 -2.18 -23.11
C ASN A 176 8.24 -2.52 -21.91
N TYR A 177 8.63 -2.10 -20.71
CA TYR A 177 7.85 -2.30 -19.49
C TYR A 177 6.51 -1.54 -19.53
N PHE A 178 6.52 -0.28 -19.96
CA PHE A 178 5.32 0.51 -20.17
C PHE A 178 4.35 -0.15 -21.16
N ASN A 179 4.85 -0.59 -22.32
CA ASN A 179 4.03 -1.26 -23.34
C ASN A 179 3.48 -2.62 -22.88
N LYS A 180 4.21 -3.31 -21.98
CA LYS A 180 3.81 -4.60 -21.41
C LYS A 180 2.66 -4.45 -20.42
N TRP A 181 2.68 -3.42 -19.56
CA TRP A 181 1.79 -3.34 -18.42
C TRP A 181 0.70 -2.26 -18.53
N TYR A 182 0.96 -1.14 -19.23
CA TYR A 182 0.00 -0.06 -19.39
C TYR A 182 -0.96 -0.37 -20.55
N THR A 183 -1.74 -1.41 -20.37
CA THR A 183 -2.75 -1.90 -21.31
C THR A 183 -4.11 -1.81 -20.66
N PRO A 184 -5.20 -1.56 -21.39
CA PRO A 184 -6.50 -1.32 -20.79
C PRO A 184 -7.09 -2.45 -19.95
N GLU A 185 -6.87 -3.71 -20.35
CA GLU A 185 -7.32 -4.85 -19.54
C GLU A 185 -6.68 -4.86 -18.15
N ASN A 186 -5.55 -4.16 -18.03
CA ASN A 186 -4.74 -4.04 -16.83
C ASN A 186 -4.99 -2.74 -16.06
N ILE A 187 -5.92 -1.90 -16.55
CA ILE A 187 -6.18 -0.57 -16.02
C ILE A 187 -7.62 -0.43 -15.58
N VAL A 188 -7.78 0.17 -14.41
CA VAL A 188 -9.07 0.65 -13.90
C VAL A 188 -9.01 2.17 -13.80
N ILE A 189 -9.94 2.86 -14.45
CA ILE A 189 -10.18 4.29 -14.21
C ILE A 189 -11.24 4.41 -13.14
N SER A 190 -10.88 4.92 -11.98
CA SER A 190 -11.83 5.15 -10.88
C SER A 190 -11.99 6.63 -10.60
N ALA A 191 -13.24 7.08 -10.44
CA ALA A 191 -13.55 8.46 -10.15
C ALA A 191 -14.61 8.60 -9.05
N CYS A 192 -14.44 9.61 -8.20
CA CYS A 192 -15.43 10.01 -7.21
C CYS A 192 -15.62 11.53 -7.25
N GLY A 193 -16.87 11.97 -7.13
CA GLY A 193 -17.31 13.35 -7.19
C GLY A 193 -18.74 13.45 -7.67
N ASN A 194 -19.23 14.64 -7.97
CA ASN A 194 -20.55 14.84 -8.57
C ASN A 194 -20.52 14.50 -10.08
N ILE A 195 -20.40 13.19 -10.40
CA ILE A 195 -20.16 12.66 -11.75
C ILE A 195 -21.40 11.89 -12.23
N ASN A 196 -21.84 12.14 -13.46
CA ASN A 196 -22.73 11.26 -14.18
C ASN A 196 -21.93 10.10 -14.79
N HIS A 197 -22.28 8.87 -14.47
CA HIS A 197 -21.55 7.68 -14.90
C HIS A 197 -21.46 7.54 -16.42
N ASP A 198 -22.61 7.65 -17.11
CA ASP A 198 -22.66 7.42 -18.55
C ASP A 198 -21.86 8.48 -19.32
N GLU A 199 -21.98 9.77 -18.93
CA GLU A 199 -21.20 10.84 -19.52
C GLU A 199 -19.69 10.64 -19.28
N PHE A 200 -19.32 10.20 -18.09
CA PHE A 200 -17.92 9.93 -17.73
C PHE A 200 -17.38 8.75 -18.56
N VAL A 201 -18.11 7.65 -18.65
CA VAL A 201 -17.74 6.47 -19.46
C VAL A 201 -17.57 6.84 -20.92
N ASP A 202 -18.49 7.61 -21.50
CA ASP A 202 -18.40 8.04 -22.89
C ASP A 202 -17.18 8.92 -23.15
N TYR A 203 -16.84 9.80 -22.20
CA TYR A 203 -15.66 10.64 -22.31
C TYR A 203 -14.36 9.85 -22.15
N VAL A 204 -14.29 8.91 -21.20
CA VAL A 204 -13.16 7.99 -21.06
C VAL A 204 -12.97 7.16 -22.33
N ARG A 205 -14.05 6.57 -22.87
CA ARG A 205 -14.03 5.81 -24.13
C ARG A 205 -13.49 6.63 -25.31
N ALA A 206 -13.83 7.92 -25.36
CA ALA A 206 -13.35 8.81 -26.41
C ALA A 206 -11.88 9.20 -26.25
N SER A 207 -11.39 9.28 -25.01
CA SER A 207 -10.02 9.72 -24.67
C SER A 207 -8.99 8.59 -24.72
N PHE A 208 -9.37 7.37 -24.33
CA PHE A 208 -8.51 6.19 -24.36
C PHE A 208 -8.71 5.43 -25.67
N LYS A 209 -7.89 5.70 -26.69
CA LYS A 209 -8.09 5.24 -28.09
C LYS A 209 -7.10 4.18 -28.56
N LYS A 210 -6.09 3.80 -27.77
CA LYS A 210 -5.11 2.81 -28.21
C LYS A 210 -5.68 1.40 -28.15
N GLY A 211 -5.49 0.67 -29.26
CA GLY A 211 -5.75 -0.76 -29.31
C GLY A 211 -4.75 -1.55 -28.46
N PHE A 212 -5.18 -2.71 -28.03
CA PHE A 212 -4.60 -3.50 -26.94
C PHE A 212 -3.61 -4.56 -27.38
N ARG A 213 -2.71 -4.91 -26.42
CA ARG A 213 -1.87 -6.10 -26.46
C ARG A 213 -2.31 -7.01 -25.32
N GLU A 214 -2.33 -8.32 -25.55
CA GLU A 214 -2.53 -9.30 -24.49
C GLU A 214 -1.40 -9.21 -23.45
N THR A 215 -1.77 -9.11 -22.19
CA THR A 215 -0.83 -9.11 -21.07
C THR A 215 -0.84 -10.47 -20.39
N LYS A 216 0.33 -11.02 -20.10
CA LYS A 216 0.46 -12.20 -19.25
C LYS A 216 0.56 -11.74 -17.79
N PHE A 217 -0.41 -12.11 -16.98
CA PHE A 217 -0.38 -11.81 -15.55
C PHE A 217 0.60 -12.73 -14.83
N TYR A 218 1.34 -12.15 -13.88
CA TYR A 218 2.08 -12.93 -12.90
C TYR A 218 1.07 -13.48 -11.88
N THR A 219 1.16 -14.78 -11.59
CA THR A 219 0.38 -15.40 -10.51
C THR A 219 1.27 -15.46 -9.29
N GLN A 220 0.92 -14.69 -8.27
CA GLN A 220 1.62 -14.72 -6.99
C GLN A 220 1.49 -16.11 -6.34
N LYS A 221 2.53 -16.57 -5.64
CA LYS A 221 2.47 -17.80 -4.87
C LYS A 221 1.74 -17.56 -3.56
N GLU A 222 0.75 -18.41 -3.25
CA GLU A 222 0.13 -18.40 -1.93
C GLU A 222 1.18 -18.52 -0.82
N ASN A 223 1.08 -17.65 0.15
CA ASN A 223 1.73 -17.73 1.46
C ASN A 223 3.25 -17.99 1.41
N SER A 224 4.00 -17.02 0.88
CA SER A 224 5.47 -17.07 0.86
C SER A 224 6.14 -16.63 2.18
N PHE A 225 5.37 -16.29 3.20
CA PHE A 225 5.88 -15.83 4.51
C PHE A 225 6.77 -16.86 5.21
N LYS A 226 7.90 -16.41 5.78
CA LYS A 226 8.91 -17.24 6.46
C LYS A 226 9.10 -16.82 7.92
N ASN A 227 9.24 -17.81 8.80
CA ASN A 227 9.53 -17.64 10.22
C ASN A 227 11.05 -17.61 10.45
N ILE A 228 11.70 -16.51 10.04
CA ILE A 228 13.16 -16.36 10.13
C ILE A 228 13.50 -15.47 11.33
N LYS A 229 14.57 -15.83 12.05
CA LYS A 229 15.19 -14.98 13.07
C LYS A 229 16.48 -14.40 12.50
N ALA A 230 16.55 -13.08 12.37
CA ALA A 230 17.72 -12.39 11.80
C ALA A 230 18.10 -11.17 12.64
N LYS A 231 19.39 -10.94 12.77
CA LYS A 231 19.95 -9.74 13.43
C LYS A 231 21.02 -9.12 12.55
N LYS A 232 21.01 -7.79 12.44
CA LYS A 232 22.10 -7.04 11.81
C LYS A 232 22.49 -5.83 12.64
N GLN A 233 23.70 -5.35 12.45
CA GLN A 233 24.17 -4.08 12.97
C GLN A 233 23.99 -2.98 11.92
N ASN A 234 23.81 -1.75 12.38
CA ASN A 234 23.66 -0.57 11.53
C ASN A 234 24.29 0.67 12.16
N ILE A 235 24.30 1.77 11.42
CA ILE A 235 24.89 3.05 11.84
C ILE A 235 23.97 3.87 12.76
N PHE A 236 22.72 3.45 12.97
CA PHE A 236 21.75 4.20 13.76
C PHE A 236 21.99 4.05 15.27
N SER A 237 21.58 5.05 16.02
CA SER A 237 21.85 5.14 17.47
C SER A 237 20.90 4.30 18.33
N GLN A 238 19.75 3.92 17.80
CA GLN A 238 18.73 3.13 18.51
C GLN A 238 18.61 1.74 17.91
N SER A 239 18.33 0.79 18.77
CA SER A 239 17.93 -0.55 18.32
C SER A 239 16.47 -0.56 17.91
N GLN A 240 16.15 -1.41 16.95
CA GLN A 240 14.79 -1.65 16.51
C GLN A 240 14.53 -3.14 16.33
N PHE A 241 13.31 -3.56 16.48
CA PHE A 241 12.88 -4.90 16.07
C PHE A 241 11.51 -4.87 15.38
N ILE A 242 11.31 -5.87 14.53
CA ILE A 242 9.98 -6.28 14.09
C ILE A 242 9.82 -7.76 14.42
N ILE A 243 8.72 -8.08 15.09
CA ILE A 243 8.26 -9.44 15.30
C ILE A 243 6.89 -9.59 14.64
N GLY A 244 6.73 -10.54 13.73
CA GLY A 244 5.47 -10.70 13.02
C GLY A 244 5.23 -12.13 12.54
N THR A 245 4.04 -12.33 12.03
CA THR A 245 3.54 -13.58 11.47
C THR A 245 2.74 -13.30 10.20
N LYS A 246 2.39 -14.36 9.47
CA LYS A 246 1.46 -14.22 8.32
C LYS A 246 0.16 -13.54 8.76
N GLY A 247 -0.38 -12.71 7.89
CA GLY A 247 -1.65 -11.99 8.10
C GLY A 247 -2.72 -12.39 7.11
N ILE A 248 -3.79 -11.61 7.14
CA ILE A 248 -4.94 -11.76 6.24
C ILE A 248 -4.59 -11.31 4.83
N THR A 249 -5.26 -11.89 3.84
CA THR A 249 -5.11 -11.53 2.41
C THR A 249 -6.32 -10.76 1.90
N MET A 250 -6.23 -10.15 0.72
CA MET A 250 -7.39 -9.51 0.09
C MET A 250 -8.47 -10.54 -0.31
N MET A 251 -8.08 -11.79 -0.57
CA MET A 251 -8.98 -12.88 -0.99
C MET A 251 -9.74 -13.53 0.16
N ASP A 252 -9.37 -13.29 1.41
CA ASP A 252 -10.16 -13.72 2.57
C ASP A 252 -11.55 -13.05 2.57
N SER A 253 -12.51 -13.66 3.26
CA SER A 253 -13.88 -13.13 3.34
C SER A 253 -13.91 -11.71 3.92
N ASP A 254 -14.88 -10.90 3.52
CA ASP A 254 -15.03 -9.54 4.07
C ASP A 254 -15.26 -9.55 5.58
N LYS A 255 -15.92 -10.61 6.10
CA LYS A 255 -16.10 -10.78 7.54
C LYS A 255 -14.75 -11.01 8.23
N ASP A 256 -13.90 -11.87 7.67
CA ASP A 256 -12.57 -12.15 8.24
C ASP A 256 -11.68 -10.90 8.19
N LYS A 257 -11.68 -10.18 7.04
CA LYS A 257 -10.93 -8.92 6.89
C LYS A 257 -11.37 -7.86 7.90
N MET A 258 -12.68 -7.71 8.10
CA MET A 258 -13.21 -6.76 9.07
C MET A 258 -12.93 -7.19 10.52
N THR A 259 -13.04 -8.49 10.81
CA THR A 259 -12.68 -9.04 12.12
C THR A 259 -11.20 -8.83 12.43
N TYR A 260 -10.34 -9.02 11.44
CA TYR A 260 -8.91 -8.75 11.57
C TYR A 260 -8.60 -7.27 11.81
N THR A 261 -9.35 -6.36 11.18
CA THR A 261 -9.25 -4.91 11.44
C THR A 261 -9.64 -4.57 12.88
N ILE A 262 -10.68 -5.20 13.40
CA ILE A 262 -11.10 -5.04 14.81
C ILE A 262 -10.04 -5.60 15.75
N LEU A 263 -9.50 -6.79 15.48
CA LEU A 263 -8.41 -7.37 16.25
C LEU A 263 -7.19 -6.44 16.28
N ALA A 264 -6.79 -5.90 15.13
CA ALA A 264 -5.69 -4.93 15.04
C ALA A 264 -5.97 -3.68 15.88
N ASN A 265 -7.22 -3.20 15.90
CA ASN A 265 -7.61 -2.03 16.71
C ASN A 265 -7.59 -2.31 18.22
N ILE A 266 -7.95 -3.51 18.67
CA ILE A 266 -7.80 -3.94 20.07
C ILE A 266 -6.32 -3.92 20.48
N LEU A 267 -5.44 -4.37 19.60
CA LEU A 267 -3.98 -4.40 19.84
C LEU A 267 -3.36 -3.00 19.83
N ASP A 268 -3.73 -2.15 18.84
CA ASP A 268 -3.10 -0.84 18.60
C ASP A 268 -4.09 0.23 18.08
N GLY A 269 -5.22 0.40 18.76
CA GLY A 269 -6.26 1.39 18.40
C GLY A 269 -6.18 2.71 19.19
N GLY A 270 -5.02 3.08 19.73
CA GLY A 270 -4.80 4.31 20.49
C GLY A 270 -4.18 4.09 21.87
N MET A 271 -4.06 5.14 22.69
CA MET A 271 -3.30 5.10 23.94
C MET A 271 -3.79 4.08 24.99
N SER A 272 -5.03 3.61 24.91
CA SER A 272 -5.57 2.59 25.81
C SER A 272 -5.58 1.18 25.21
N CYS A 273 -4.90 0.96 24.07
CA CYS A 273 -4.74 -0.34 23.46
C CYS A 273 -3.72 -1.21 24.23
N ARG A 274 -3.75 -2.52 23.98
CA ARG A 274 -2.93 -3.48 24.73
C ARG A 274 -1.44 -3.27 24.55
N LEU A 275 -0.95 -2.99 23.33
CA LEU A 275 0.49 -2.76 23.05
C LEU A 275 1.00 -1.52 23.76
N PHE A 276 0.29 -0.40 23.62
CA PHE A 276 0.71 0.86 24.25
C PHE A 276 0.75 0.74 25.78
N GLN A 277 -0.28 0.16 26.36
CA GLN A 277 -0.38 0.00 27.82
C GLN A 277 0.70 -0.93 28.36
N GLU A 278 0.96 -2.06 27.70
CA GLU A 278 1.91 -3.03 28.22
C GLU A 278 3.35 -2.61 28.01
N ILE A 279 3.73 -2.18 26.80
CA ILE A 279 5.13 -1.94 26.47
C ILE A 279 5.59 -0.55 26.90
N ARG A 280 4.74 0.47 26.69
CA ARG A 280 5.10 1.87 27.01
C ARG A 280 4.70 2.29 28.42
N GLU A 281 3.43 2.19 28.79
CA GLU A 281 2.95 2.73 30.07
C GLU A 281 3.42 1.91 31.28
N LYS A 282 3.25 0.58 31.27
CA LYS A 282 3.59 -0.27 32.41
C LYS A 282 5.10 -0.53 32.53
N HIS A 283 5.80 -0.73 31.42
CA HIS A 283 7.18 -1.15 31.45
C HIS A 283 8.17 -0.09 30.98
N GLY A 284 7.73 1.00 30.34
CA GLY A 284 8.60 2.10 29.89
C GLY A 284 9.73 1.65 28.92
N LEU A 285 9.52 0.59 28.13
CA LEU A 285 10.57 -0.01 27.31
C LEU A 285 10.82 0.73 26.01
N ALA A 286 9.78 1.29 25.43
CA ALA A 286 9.85 1.96 24.13
C ALA A 286 9.01 3.24 24.15
N TYR A 287 9.54 4.30 23.54
CA TYR A 287 8.75 5.51 23.30
C TYR A 287 7.72 5.29 22.19
N GLN A 288 8.12 4.57 21.15
CA GLN A 288 7.28 4.21 20.02
C GLN A 288 7.17 2.69 19.92
N VAL A 289 5.96 2.20 19.96
CA VAL A 289 5.57 0.82 19.67
C VAL A 289 4.32 0.87 18.80
N SER A 290 4.28 0.11 17.74
CA SER A 290 3.14 0.07 16.83
C SER A 290 2.89 -1.34 16.29
N LEU A 291 1.61 -1.64 16.06
CA LEU A 291 1.22 -2.79 15.26
C LEU A 291 1.35 -2.41 13.77
N ILE A 292 1.99 -3.27 13.02
CA ILE A 292 2.09 -3.16 11.57
C ILE A 292 1.29 -4.26 10.93
N THR A 293 0.46 -3.90 9.98
CA THR A 293 -0.32 -4.85 9.16
C THR A 293 -0.18 -4.50 7.69
N HIS A 294 -0.03 -5.50 6.87
CA HIS A 294 -0.09 -5.35 5.43
C HIS A 294 -0.96 -6.45 4.84
N THR A 295 -1.86 -6.08 3.96
CA THR A 295 -2.79 -7.00 3.28
C THR A 295 -2.54 -6.87 1.78
N MET A 296 -2.10 -7.96 1.17
CA MET A 296 -1.85 -8.11 -0.26
C MET A 296 -2.88 -9.08 -0.85
N VAL A 297 -2.90 -9.25 -2.15
CA VAL A 297 -3.87 -10.13 -2.82
C VAL A 297 -3.80 -11.55 -2.26
N GLU A 298 -2.62 -12.18 -2.29
CA GLU A 298 -2.40 -13.57 -1.86
C GLU A 298 -1.53 -13.69 -0.60
N ASN A 299 -1.05 -12.58 -0.06
CA ASN A 299 -0.16 -12.55 1.10
C ASN A 299 -0.62 -11.49 2.10
N GLY A 300 -0.03 -11.51 3.27
CA GLY A 300 -0.20 -10.49 4.30
C GLY A 300 0.62 -10.80 5.53
N PHE A 301 0.83 -9.79 6.36
CA PHE A 301 1.46 -9.98 7.66
C PHE A 301 0.85 -9.08 8.73
N ILE A 302 1.03 -9.50 9.98
CA ILE A 302 0.79 -8.72 11.19
C ILE A 302 2.03 -8.81 12.06
N GLY A 303 2.46 -7.70 12.62
CA GLY A 303 3.64 -7.67 13.47
C GLY A 303 3.68 -6.46 14.39
N VAL A 304 4.62 -6.49 15.31
CA VAL A 304 4.91 -5.39 16.23
C VAL A 304 6.29 -4.82 15.89
N HIS A 305 6.34 -3.53 15.66
CA HIS A 305 7.57 -2.74 15.51
C HIS A 305 7.80 -1.92 16.77
N ALA A 306 9.03 -1.86 17.26
CA ALA A 306 9.41 -0.93 18.31
C ALA A 306 10.86 -0.45 18.15
N SER A 307 11.10 0.78 18.62
CA SER A 307 12.42 1.41 18.72
C SER A 307 12.75 1.65 20.20
N LEU A 308 13.90 1.13 20.67
CA LEU A 308 14.25 1.07 22.09
C LEU A 308 15.77 0.86 22.31
N GLU A 309 16.18 0.87 23.58
CA GLU A 309 17.53 0.51 23.95
C GLU A 309 17.79 -1.00 23.78
N GLU A 310 18.99 -1.38 23.32
CA GLU A 310 19.37 -2.77 23.02
C GLU A 310 19.12 -3.73 24.20
N ARG A 311 19.43 -3.32 25.42
CA ARG A 311 19.23 -4.14 26.63
C ARG A 311 17.78 -4.54 26.91
N ASN A 312 16.82 -3.86 26.28
CA ASN A 312 15.39 -4.07 26.47
C ASN A 312 14.74 -4.94 25.38
N ILE A 313 15.47 -5.27 24.31
CA ILE A 313 14.93 -5.95 23.12
C ILE A 313 14.26 -7.27 23.48
N ASP A 314 14.97 -8.18 24.15
CA ASP A 314 14.44 -9.53 24.45
C ASP A 314 13.17 -9.45 25.30
N LYS A 315 13.16 -8.55 26.28
CA LYS A 315 11.97 -8.32 27.11
C LYS A 315 10.81 -7.76 26.30
N ALA A 316 11.08 -6.79 25.42
CA ALA A 316 10.04 -6.18 24.58
C ALA A 316 9.48 -7.17 23.55
N ILE A 317 10.32 -8.03 22.96
CA ILE A 317 9.87 -9.10 22.06
C ILE A 317 8.97 -10.09 22.82
N GLN A 318 9.35 -10.53 24.02
CA GLN A 318 8.52 -11.44 24.81
C GLN A 318 7.18 -10.81 25.20
N LEU A 319 7.18 -9.55 25.65
CA LEU A 319 5.94 -8.83 25.94
C LEU A 319 5.07 -8.63 24.69
N SER A 320 5.67 -8.38 23.52
CA SER A 320 4.93 -8.29 22.26
C SER A 320 4.23 -9.61 21.93
N LYS A 321 4.91 -10.76 22.09
CA LYS A 321 4.31 -12.08 21.92
C LYS A 321 3.14 -12.29 22.86
N ASN A 322 3.31 -11.94 24.15
CA ASN A 322 2.27 -12.08 25.17
C ASN A 322 1.04 -11.21 24.84
N VAL A 323 1.27 -9.97 24.40
CA VAL A 323 0.18 -9.06 23.99
C VAL A 323 -0.54 -9.59 22.76
N LEU A 324 0.21 -10.01 21.71
CA LEU A 324 -0.38 -10.61 20.52
C LEU A 324 -1.22 -11.85 20.88
N SER A 325 -0.68 -12.76 21.70
CA SER A 325 -1.37 -13.98 22.14
C SER A 325 -2.61 -13.68 23.00
N SER A 326 -2.60 -12.60 23.76
CA SER A 326 -3.67 -12.25 24.70
C SER A 326 -5.04 -12.00 24.05
N VAL A 327 -5.10 -11.70 22.74
CA VAL A 327 -6.38 -11.51 22.02
C VAL A 327 -7.06 -12.82 21.63
N LYS A 328 -6.47 -13.97 21.93
CA LYS A 328 -7.08 -15.28 21.73
C LYS A 328 -8.12 -15.62 22.80
N GLU A 329 -8.08 -14.88 23.88
CA GLU A 329 -8.99 -14.99 25.02
C GLU A 329 -9.11 -13.65 25.75
N ASN A 330 -10.04 -13.56 26.70
CA ASN A 330 -10.17 -12.43 27.63
C ASN A 330 -10.39 -11.05 26.97
N ILE A 331 -11.08 -11.00 25.82
CA ILE A 331 -11.56 -9.73 25.27
C ILE A 331 -12.81 -9.30 26.03
N SER A 332 -12.80 -8.11 26.64
CA SER A 332 -13.98 -7.56 27.31
C SER A 332 -15.00 -7.02 26.29
N ASP A 333 -16.26 -6.87 26.71
CA ASP A 333 -17.29 -6.26 25.85
C ASP A 333 -16.95 -4.80 25.53
N ASP A 334 -16.36 -4.11 26.49
CA ASP A 334 -15.93 -2.71 26.34
C ASP A 334 -14.79 -2.56 25.32
N GLU A 335 -13.78 -3.46 25.34
CA GLU A 335 -12.71 -3.47 24.33
C GLU A 335 -13.26 -3.73 22.94
N LEU A 336 -14.12 -4.73 22.77
CA LEU A 336 -14.73 -5.05 21.49
C LEU A 336 -15.57 -3.88 20.98
N MET A 337 -16.42 -3.29 21.83
CA MET A 337 -17.27 -2.17 21.44
C MET A 337 -16.45 -0.93 21.08
N LYS A 338 -15.39 -0.63 21.85
CA LYS A 338 -14.47 0.46 21.56
C LYS A 338 -13.78 0.28 20.21
N ALA A 339 -13.29 -0.93 19.91
CA ALA A 339 -12.67 -1.22 18.62
C ALA A 339 -13.66 -1.06 17.46
N LYS A 340 -14.89 -1.56 17.60
CA LYS A 340 -15.97 -1.35 16.61
C LYS A 340 -16.24 0.12 16.36
N ASN A 341 -16.38 0.92 17.42
CA ASN A 341 -16.62 2.35 17.31
C ASN A 341 -15.45 3.07 16.61
N SER A 342 -14.22 2.72 16.96
CA SER A 342 -13.00 3.28 16.33
C SER A 342 -12.91 2.95 14.83
N VAL A 343 -13.16 1.70 14.47
CA VAL A 343 -13.17 1.25 13.07
C VAL A 343 -14.31 1.93 12.30
N THR A 344 -15.50 2.06 12.90
CA THR A 344 -16.62 2.77 12.27
C THR A 344 -16.33 4.25 12.08
N TYR A 345 -15.67 4.91 13.04
CA TYR A 345 -15.22 6.29 12.90
C TYR A 345 -14.22 6.45 11.73
N GLY A 346 -13.24 5.55 11.64
CA GLY A 346 -12.30 5.52 10.52
C GLY A 346 -13.00 5.31 9.16
N LEU A 347 -14.01 4.43 9.11
CA LEU A 347 -14.84 4.22 7.93
C LEU A 347 -15.58 5.50 7.54
N SER A 348 -16.21 6.20 8.49
CA SER A 348 -16.88 7.48 8.26
C SER A 348 -15.93 8.53 7.69
N SER A 349 -14.73 8.65 8.27
CA SER A 349 -13.72 9.61 7.78
C SER A 349 -13.28 9.31 6.34
N LYS A 350 -13.21 8.03 5.95
CA LYS A 350 -12.95 7.66 4.55
C LYS A 350 -14.08 8.07 3.63
N HIS A 351 -15.33 7.94 4.07
CA HIS A 351 -16.51 8.36 3.29
C HIS A 351 -16.64 9.88 3.13
N ASP A 352 -15.99 10.67 3.96
CA ASP A 352 -15.90 12.12 3.82
C ASP A 352 -14.78 12.57 2.86
N SER A 353 -14.06 11.63 2.23
CA SER A 353 -12.95 11.87 1.33
C SER A 353 -13.20 11.31 -0.06
N CYS A 354 -13.30 12.20 -1.04
CA CYS A 354 -13.43 11.86 -2.46
C CYS A 354 -12.28 10.95 -2.94
N SER A 355 -11.05 11.26 -2.56
CA SER A 355 -9.86 10.47 -2.91
C SER A 355 -9.89 9.07 -2.28
N SER A 356 -10.30 8.96 -1.01
CA SER A 356 -10.40 7.67 -0.32
C SER A 356 -11.45 6.75 -0.94
N LEU A 357 -12.59 7.30 -1.36
CA LEU A 357 -13.64 6.53 -2.05
C LEU A 357 -13.17 6.06 -3.41
N ALA A 358 -12.61 6.96 -4.24
CA ALA A 358 -12.09 6.58 -5.56
C ALA A 358 -10.96 5.54 -5.45
N THR A 359 -10.05 5.68 -4.47
CA THR A 359 -8.96 4.72 -4.23
C THR A 359 -9.52 3.35 -3.82
N SER A 360 -10.44 3.31 -2.86
CA SER A 360 -11.07 2.04 -2.46
C SER A 360 -11.76 1.34 -3.63
N ASN A 361 -12.48 2.09 -4.45
CA ASN A 361 -13.19 1.55 -5.61
C ASN A 361 -12.22 1.09 -6.70
N GLY A 362 -11.15 1.85 -6.96
CA GLY A 362 -10.11 1.49 -7.92
C GLY A 362 -9.43 0.17 -7.55
N ILE A 363 -9.00 0.01 -6.30
CA ILE A 363 -8.39 -1.23 -5.78
C ILE A 363 -9.40 -2.39 -5.86
N ARG A 364 -10.65 -2.20 -5.43
CA ARG A 364 -11.67 -3.25 -5.48
C ARG A 364 -11.93 -3.74 -6.91
N ALA A 365 -12.06 -2.83 -7.85
CA ALA A 365 -12.24 -3.18 -9.26
C ALA A 365 -11.01 -3.88 -9.85
N LEU A 366 -9.80 -3.38 -9.53
CA LEU A 366 -8.54 -3.93 -10.05
C LEU A 366 -8.32 -5.39 -9.64
N PHE A 367 -8.71 -5.72 -8.41
CA PHE A 367 -8.51 -7.07 -7.85
C PHE A 367 -9.81 -7.91 -7.81
N GLY A 368 -10.91 -7.42 -8.39
CA GLY A 368 -12.16 -8.17 -8.49
C GLY A 368 -12.87 -8.37 -7.15
N LEU A 369 -12.75 -7.41 -6.23
CA LEU A 369 -13.38 -7.45 -4.92
C LEU A 369 -14.78 -6.83 -4.96
N ASP A 370 -15.69 -7.31 -4.11
CA ASP A 370 -17.06 -6.79 -4.00
C ASP A 370 -17.08 -5.34 -3.49
N PHE A 371 -17.98 -4.54 -4.02
CA PHE A 371 -18.29 -3.20 -3.52
C PHE A 371 -19.29 -3.29 -2.38
N LYS A 372 -19.09 -2.48 -1.34
CA LYS A 372 -19.99 -2.38 -0.19
C LYS A 372 -20.29 -0.93 0.13
N THR A 373 -21.54 -0.67 0.48
CA THR A 373 -21.97 0.63 1.01
C THR A 373 -21.42 0.85 2.43
N PHE A 374 -21.48 2.10 2.88
CA PHE A 374 -21.16 2.46 4.26
C PHE A 374 -22.03 1.67 5.24
N GLU A 375 -23.34 1.60 5.04
CA GLU A 375 -24.24 0.93 5.97
C GLU A 375 -24.02 -0.59 5.99
N GLU A 376 -23.82 -1.26 4.84
CA GLU A 376 -23.47 -2.68 4.79
C GLU A 376 -22.16 -2.97 5.55
N THR A 377 -21.15 -2.11 5.39
CA THR A 377 -19.87 -2.26 6.10
C THR A 377 -20.03 -2.03 7.60
N LYS A 378 -20.82 -1.04 7.99
CA LYS A 378 -21.12 -0.74 9.38
C LYS A 378 -21.92 -1.86 10.03
N GLU A 379 -22.94 -2.41 9.38
CA GLU A 379 -23.68 -3.58 9.85
C GLU A 379 -22.74 -4.77 10.07
N LEU A 380 -21.83 -5.01 9.12
CA LEU A 380 -20.81 -6.04 9.25
C LEU A 380 -19.92 -5.83 10.48
N ILE A 381 -19.42 -4.60 10.71
CA ILE A 381 -18.61 -4.25 11.89
C ILE A 381 -19.35 -4.61 13.19
N TYR A 382 -20.62 -4.20 13.32
CA TYR A 382 -21.37 -4.44 14.55
C TYR A 382 -21.84 -5.89 14.71
N SER A 383 -21.90 -6.68 13.64
CA SER A 383 -22.22 -8.11 13.70
C SER A 383 -21.09 -8.99 14.25
N ILE A 384 -19.84 -8.50 14.25
CA ILE A 384 -18.67 -9.27 14.70
C ILE A 384 -18.74 -9.54 16.20
N THR A 385 -18.52 -10.78 16.59
CA THR A 385 -18.53 -11.26 17.98
C THR A 385 -17.12 -11.46 18.52
N LYS A 386 -16.99 -11.68 19.83
CA LYS A 386 -15.71 -12.10 20.44
C LYS A 386 -15.21 -13.42 19.86
N ASP A 387 -16.11 -14.36 19.60
CA ASP A 387 -15.77 -15.67 19.04
C ASP A 387 -15.18 -15.50 17.63
N ASP A 388 -15.71 -14.58 16.81
CA ASP A 388 -15.12 -14.24 15.52
C ASP A 388 -13.67 -13.74 15.70
N VAL A 389 -13.44 -12.83 16.65
CA VAL A 389 -12.09 -12.31 16.93
C VAL A 389 -11.16 -13.40 17.44
N TYR A 390 -11.62 -14.29 18.34
CA TYR A 390 -10.84 -15.44 18.80
C TYR A 390 -10.47 -16.40 17.65
N ASN A 391 -11.40 -16.65 16.74
CA ASN A 391 -11.15 -17.50 15.57
C ASN A 391 -10.06 -16.90 14.65
N ILE A 392 -10.14 -15.61 14.37
CA ILE A 392 -9.12 -14.91 13.56
C ILE A 392 -7.78 -14.85 14.31
N ALA A 393 -7.78 -14.56 15.60
CA ALA A 393 -6.56 -14.58 16.40
C ALA A 393 -5.89 -15.95 16.39
N ASN A 394 -6.67 -17.04 16.56
CA ASN A 394 -6.12 -18.40 16.51
C ASN A 394 -5.62 -18.81 15.12
N LYS A 395 -6.21 -18.26 14.04
CA LYS A 395 -5.78 -18.53 12.65
C LYS A 395 -4.43 -17.90 12.33
N TYR A 396 -4.17 -16.68 12.81
CA TYR A 396 -3.04 -15.89 12.37
C TYR A 396 -1.96 -15.64 13.43
N ILE A 397 -2.28 -15.63 14.70
CA ILE A 397 -1.33 -15.33 15.76
C ILE A 397 -0.83 -16.65 16.39
N PRO A 398 0.48 -16.95 16.37
CA PRO A 398 1.04 -18.08 17.10
C PRO A 398 0.88 -17.91 18.61
N ASN A 399 1.12 -18.98 19.39
CA ASN A 399 1.19 -18.88 20.84
C ASN A 399 2.47 -18.13 21.28
N GLU A 400 2.48 -17.59 22.48
CA GLU A 400 3.58 -16.81 23.01
C GLU A 400 4.93 -17.53 23.07
N ASP A 401 4.90 -18.85 23.31
CA ASP A 401 6.08 -19.70 23.35
C ASP A 401 6.47 -20.26 21.98
N SER A 402 5.69 -19.97 20.93
CA SER A 402 5.96 -20.50 19.59
C SER A 402 7.19 -19.84 18.95
N ASP A 403 7.88 -20.62 18.13
CA ASP A 403 8.92 -20.15 17.22
C ASP A 403 8.38 -19.72 15.85
N ASP A 404 7.05 -19.76 15.66
CA ASP A 404 6.37 -19.42 14.39
C ASP A 404 6.24 -17.93 14.14
N TYR A 405 7.23 -17.15 14.56
CA TYR A 405 7.36 -15.73 14.27
C TYR A 405 8.58 -15.44 13.39
N CYS A 406 8.45 -14.55 12.45
CA CYS A 406 9.59 -13.84 11.86
C CYS A 406 10.05 -12.78 12.85
N VAL A 407 11.33 -12.81 13.25
CA VAL A 407 11.91 -11.83 14.18
C VAL A 407 13.14 -11.22 13.54
N THR A 408 13.11 -9.94 13.30
CA THR A 408 14.25 -9.19 12.80
C THR A 408 14.66 -8.12 13.83
N ILE A 409 15.96 -7.99 14.05
CA ILE A 409 16.53 -7.06 15.02
C ILE A 409 17.63 -6.26 14.35
N MET A 410 17.60 -4.95 14.51
CA MET A 410 18.70 -4.05 14.16
C MET A 410 19.27 -3.40 15.43
N THR A 411 20.58 -3.45 15.57
CA THR A 411 21.29 -2.83 16.72
C THR A 411 22.35 -1.85 16.23
N PRO A 412 22.70 -0.84 17.04
CA PRO A 412 23.80 0.05 16.72
C PRO A 412 25.09 -0.71 16.44
N TRP A 413 25.95 -0.14 15.60
CA TRP A 413 27.29 -0.64 15.38
C TRP A 413 28.10 -0.55 16.69
N ASP A 414 28.71 -1.67 17.11
CA ASP A 414 29.58 -1.70 18.30
C ASP A 414 30.93 -1.06 17.96
N LYS A 415 31.09 0.23 18.31
CA LYS A 415 32.32 0.99 18.10
C LYS A 415 33.53 0.47 18.88
N THR A 416 33.30 -0.41 19.86
CA THR A 416 34.41 -0.97 20.67
C THR A 416 35.23 -2.00 19.92
N ASN A 417 34.75 -2.50 18.78
CA ASN A 417 35.49 -3.45 17.93
C ASN A 417 36.41 -2.78 16.90
N GLU A 418 36.29 -1.48 16.62
CA GLU A 418 37.18 -0.78 15.68
C GLU A 418 38.52 -0.38 16.32
N GLU A 419 38.59 -0.26 17.64
CA GLU A 419 39.86 0.04 18.37
C GLU A 419 40.74 -1.20 18.58
N ARG A 420 40.35 -2.38 18.11
CA ARG A 420 41.06 -3.66 18.29
C ARG A 420 41.65 -4.28 17.01
N ASN A 421 41.50 -3.61 15.88
CA ASN A 421 42.14 -3.99 14.60
C ASN A 421 43.09 -2.86 14.14
#